data_7726919f5bf7bd7149959c0f96af18e9
#
_entry.id   7726919f5bf7bd7149959c0f96af18e9
#
_cell.length_a   1.000
_cell.length_b   1.000
_cell.length_c   1.000
_cell.angle_alpha   90.00
_cell.angle_beta   90.00
_cell.angle_gamma   90.00
#
_symmetry.space_group_name_H-M   'P 1'
#
loop_
_entity.id
_entity.type
_entity.pdbx_description
1 polymer ?
#
loop_
_entity_poly.entity_id
_entity_poly.type
_entity_poly.pdbx_seq_one_letter_code
_entity_poly.pdbx_strand_id
1 'polypeptide(L)'
;LLAVQNMENIEPVFKNVARWLKPKGKFVMVLTHPCFRIPRQTHWGWDDDKKMEYRRVDRYANEMKIPILTPPFIDKVNFTMTYHRPLQNYFSALLKAGLCVDSLEEWMSNKESAPGKRSRAENRARKEVPLFMAIRAMRSS
;
A
#
# COMPACT_ATOMS: atom_id res chain seq x y z
N LEU A 1 3.64 -9.20 6.22
CA LEU A 1 2.50 -8.52 5.61
C LEU A 1 2.26 -7.20 6.32
N LEU A 2 2.02 -6.11 5.57
CA LEU A 2 1.64 -4.78 6.06
C LEU A 2 2.58 -4.15 7.13
N ALA A 3 3.81 -4.63 7.26
CA ALA A 3 4.75 -4.15 8.28
C ALA A 3 5.68 -3.05 7.76
N VAL A 4 6.16 -3.19 6.53
CA VAL A 4 7.18 -2.28 5.94
C VAL A 4 6.69 -0.84 5.87
N GLN A 5 5.40 -0.63 5.63
CA GLN A 5 4.80 0.71 5.60
C GLN A 5 4.79 1.41 6.97
N ASN A 6 4.96 0.67 8.07
CA ASN A 6 5.01 1.21 9.42
C ASN A 6 6.46 1.45 9.91
N MET A 7 7.44 1.23 9.05
CA MET A 7 8.85 1.43 9.35
C MET A 7 9.34 2.78 8.79
N GLU A 8 9.93 3.60 9.63
CA GLU A 8 10.41 4.94 9.25
C GLU A 8 11.55 4.88 8.25
N ASN A 9 12.45 3.92 8.41
CA ASN A 9 13.57 3.72 7.50
C ASN A 9 13.54 2.29 6.93
N ILE A 10 13.28 2.16 5.64
CA ILE A 10 13.19 0.87 4.95
C ILE A 10 14.53 0.38 4.39
N GLU A 11 15.51 1.26 4.19
CA GLU A 11 16.81 0.86 3.61
C GLU A 11 17.55 -0.16 4.49
N PRO A 12 17.71 0.03 5.82
CA PRO A 12 18.33 -0.99 6.68
C PRO A 12 17.57 -2.31 6.69
N VAL A 13 16.23 -2.24 6.62
CA VAL A 13 15.38 -3.44 6.57
C VAL A 13 15.71 -4.27 5.33
N PHE A 14 15.73 -3.65 4.15
CA PHE A 14 16.02 -4.37 2.91
C PHE A 14 17.46 -4.86 2.82
N LYS A 15 18.43 -4.09 3.37
CA LYS A 15 19.82 -4.55 3.48
C LYS A 15 19.94 -5.82 4.36
N ASN A 16 19.22 -5.86 5.49
CA ASN A 16 19.19 -7.03 6.35
C ASN A 16 18.50 -8.22 5.66
N VAL A 17 17.39 -7.99 4.98
CA VAL A 17 16.71 -9.02 4.18
C VAL A 17 17.67 -9.61 3.15
N ALA A 18 18.35 -8.78 2.37
CA ALA A 18 19.30 -9.24 1.36
C ALA A 18 20.44 -10.08 1.97
N ARG A 19 20.92 -9.69 3.17
CA ARG A 19 21.98 -10.43 3.89
C ARG A 19 21.51 -11.80 4.36
N TRP A 20 20.24 -11.93 4.80
CA TRP A 20 19.70 -13.18 5.35
C TRP A 20 19.16 -14.13 4.29
N LEU A 21 18.81 -13.62 3.12
CA LEU A 21 18.35 -14.45 2.03
C LEU A 21 19.47 -15.35 1.50
N LYS A 22 19.16 -16.61 1.32
CA LYS A 22 20.02 -17.55 0.58
C LYS A 22 20.16 -17.09 -0.88
N PRO A 23 21.19 -17.51 -1.61
CA PRO A 23 21.25 -17.31 -3.06
C PRO A 23 19.94 -17.76 -3.72
N LYS A 24 19.38 -16.94 -4.62
CA LYS A 24 18.06 -17.14 -5.25
C LYS A 24 16.87 -17.13 -4.27
N GLY A 25 17.11 -16.77 -3.00
CA GLY A 25 16.03 -16.57 -2.01
C GLY A 25 15.08 -15.47 -2.43
N LYS A 26 13.81 -15.60 -2.07
CA LYS A 26 12.75 -14.65 -2.42
C LYS A 26 12.27 -13.91 -1.18
N PHE A 27 12.12 -12.63 -1.31
CA PHE A 27 11.48 -11.74 -0.34
C PHE A 27 10.13 -11.31 -0.90
N VAL A 28 9.07 -11.47 -0.09
CA VAL A 28 7.73 -11.01 -0.47
C VAL A 28 7.24 -10.02 0.58
N MET A 29 6.80 -8.87 0.11
CA MET A 29 6.11 -7.88 0.95
C MET A 29 4.74 -7.54 0.38
N VAL A 30 3.78 -7.31 1.28
CA VAL A 30 2.45 -6.83 0.93
C VAL A 30 2.22 -5.51 1.66
N LEU A 31 1.75 -4.53 0.92
CA LEU A 31 1.48 -3.16 1.38
C LEU A 31 0.03 -2.80 1.05
N THR A 32 -0.56 -1.88 1.82
CA THR A 32 -1.68 -1.10 1.28
C THR A 32 -1.17 -0.35 0.06
N HIS A 33 -1.96 -0.29 -1.00
CA HIS A 33 -1.47 0.20 -2.29
C HIS A 33 -1.01 1.67 -2.19
N PRO A 34 0.29 1.96 -2.40
CA PRO A 34 0.82 3.30 -2.13
C PRO A 34 0.25 4.38 -3.07
N CYS A 35 -0.23 4.00 -4.27
CA CYS A 35 -0.84 4.96 -5.19
C CYS A 35 -2.30 5.28 -4.84
N PHE A 36 -3.05 4.32 -4.31
CA PHE A 36 -4.51 4.45 -4.17
C PHE A 36 -5.01 4.42 -2.73
N ARG A 37 -4.15 4.08 -1.75
CA ARG A 37 -4.56 3.85 -0.36
C ARG A 37 -3.69 4.63 0.63
N ILE A 38 -3.41 5.88 0.33
CA ILE A 38 -2.67 6.77 1.23
C ILE A 38 -3.64 7.22 2.33
N PRO A 39 -3.39 6.90 3.61
CA PRO A 39 -4.27 7.32 4.70
C PRO A 39 -4.48 8.83 4.70
N ARG A 40 -5.72 9.27 4.88
CA ARG A 40 -6.16 10.68 4.89
C ARG A 40 -5.92 11.46 3.59
N GLN A 41 -5.25 10.89 2.60
CA GLN A 41 -4.95 11.54 1.32
C GLN A 41 -5.67 10.89 0.13
N THR A 42 -6.44 9.82 0.38
CA THR A 42 -7.23 9.16 -0.64
C THR A 42 -8.64 8.95 -0.14
N HIS A 43 -9.61 9.24 -1.00
CA HIS A 43 -11.05 9.17 -0.65
C HIS A 43 -11.84 8.58 -1.82
N TRP A 44 -12.93 7.89 -1.48
CA TRP A 44 -13.98 7.61 -2.45
C TRP A 44 -14.83 8.86 -2.64
N GLY A 45 -15.14 9.19 -3.88
CA GLY A 45 -16.03 10.28 -4.26
C GLY A 45 -17.07 9.79 -5.26
N TRP A 46 -18.13 10.58 -5.42
CA TRP A 46 -19.21 10.30 -6.32
C TRP A 46 -19.32 11.39 -7.40
N ASP A 47 -19.39 10.98 -8.66
CA ASP A 47 -19.65 11.83 -9.81
C ASP A 47 -21.13 11.69 -10.17
N ASP A 48 -21.92 12.73 -9.93
CA ASP A 48 -23.37 12.70 -10.17
C ASP A 48 -23.72 12.72 -11.66
N ASP A 49 -22.91 13.32 -12.49
CA ASP A 49 -23.17 13.39 -13.93
C ASP A 49 -22.91 12.03 -14.60
N LYS A 50 -21.80 11.40 -14.25
CA LYS A 50 -21.40 10.08 -14.79
C LYS A 50 -22.02 8.91 -14.04
N LYS A 51 -22.68 9.14 -12.89
CA LYS A 51 -23.20 8.09 -11.98
C LYS A 51 -22.12 7.05 -11.62
N MET A 52 -20.92 7.56 -11.29
CA MET A 52 -19.74 6.75 -11.04
C MET A 52 -19.11 7.07 -9.70
N GLU A 53 -18.64 6.04 -9.00
CA GLU A 53 -17.72 6.21 -7.89
C GLU A 53 -16.29 6.30 -8.43
N TYR A 54 -15.50 7.22 -7.88
CA TYR A 54 -14.10 7.43 -8.23
C TYR A 54 -13.21 7.43 -6.99
N ARG A 55 -11.90 7.23 -7.20
CA ARG A 55 -10.89 7.33 -6.16
C ARG A 55 -10.07 8.61 -6.33
N ARG A 56 -10.20 9.56 -5.41
CA ARG A 56 -9.37 10.74 -5.35
C ARG A 56 -8.04 10.39 -4.68
N VAL A 57 -6.93 10.87 -5.24
CA VAL A 57 -5.59 10.71 -4.71
C VAL A 57 -4.93 12.08 -4.61
N ASP A 58 -4.53 12.45 -3.41
CA ASP A 58 -3.82 13.69 -3.14
C ASP A 58 -2.40 13.38 -2.64
N ARG A 59 -1.43 14.27 -2.96
CA ARG A 59 -0.08 14.26 -2.41
C ARG A 59 0.73 12.97 -2.59
N TYR A 60 0.47 12.20 -3.63
CA TYR A 60 1.12 10.92 -3.87
C TYR A 60 2.66 11.00 -3.87
N ALA A 61 3.23 12.05 -4.47
CA ALA A 61 4.69 12.21 -4.58
C ALA A 61 5.37 12.60 -3.26
N ASN A 62 4.61 13.00 -2.25
CA ASN A 62 5.16 13.48 -0.99
C ASN A 62 5.34 12.33 0.00
N GLU A 63 6.54 12.18 0.55
CA GLU A 63 6.72 11.31 1.72
C GLU A 63 6.02 11.92 2.93
N MET A 64 5.31 11.09 3.69
CA MET A 64 4.53 11.55 4.83
C MET A 64 4.56 10.56 5.98
N LYS A 65 4.65 11.10 7.19
CA LYS A 65 4.47 10.37 8.44
C LYS A 65 3.04 10.59 8.94
N ILE A 66 2.23 9.55 8.95
CA ILE A 66 0.80 9.62 9.19
C ILE A 66 0.42 8.78 10.40
N PRO A 67 -0.09 9.39 11.50
CA PRO A 67 -0.57 8.63 12.64
C PRO A 67 -1.90 7.94 12.30
N ILE A 68 -1.99 6.64 12.61
CA ILE A 68 -3.19 5.81 12.46
C ILE A 68 -3.70 5.43 13.84
N LEU A 69 -4.93 5.79 14.12
CA LEU A 69 -5.65 5.29 15.29
C LEU A 69 -6.17 3.89 14.98
N THR A 70 -5.77 2.91 15.77
CA THR A 70 -6.22 1.51 15.60
C THR A 70 -7.31 1.22 16.64
N PRO A 71 -8.55 0.90 16.24
CA PRO A 71 -9.54 0.39 17.19
C PRO A 71 -9.06 -0.96 17.80
N PRO A 72 -9.40 -1.29 19.07
CA PRO A 72 -10.41 -0.66 19.93
C PRO A 72 -9.87 0.46 20.85
N PHE A 73 -8.61 0.82 20.74
CA PHE A 73 -7.96 1.76 21.68
C PHE A 73 -8.12 3.20 21.18
N ILE A 74 -9.24 3.82 21.55
CA ILE A 74 -9.47 5.27 21.33
C ILE A 74 -8.74 6.09 22.42
N ASP A 75 -7.75 5.54 23.07
CA ASP A 75 -6.87 6.32 23.92
C ASP A 75 -5.90 7.10 23.03
N LYS A 76 -5.90 8.42 23.21
CA LYS A 76 -5.05 9.37 22.49
C LYS A 76 -3.53 9.09 22.58
N VAL A 77 -3.12 8.04 23.28
CA VAL A 77 -1.74 7.65 23.54
C VAL A 77 -1.24 6.52 22.64
N ASN A 78 -2.11 5.70 22.08
CA ASN A 78 -1.73 4.54 21.26
C ASN A 78 -2.09 4.74 19.78
N PHE A 79 -1.17 5.27 19.00
CA PHE A 79 -1.28 5.35 17.54
C PHE A 79 -0.12 4.59 16.91
N THR A 80 -0.41 3.95 15.78
CA THR A 80 0.60 3.36 14.91
C THR A 80 0.99 4.38 13.84
N MET A 81 2.28 4.54 13.58
CA MET A 81 2.74 5.40 12.49
C MET A 81 2.77 4.62 11.18
N THR A 82 2.21 5.21 10.15
CA THR A 82 2.36 4.76 8.76
C THR A 82 3.17 5.80 8.00
N TYR A 83 4.12 5.31 7.22
CA TYR A 83 5.01 6.15 6.42
C TYR A 83 4.65 5.97 4.95
N HIS A 84 3.95 6.97 4.39
CA HIS A 84 3.69 6.97 2.97
C HIS A 84 4.96 7.28 2.18
N ARG A 85 5.20 6.50 1.14
CA ARG A 85 6.27 6.68 0.15
C ARG A 85 5.73 6.41 -1.24
N PRO A 86 6.12 7.21 -2.25
CA PRO A 86 5.87 6.86 -3.64
C PRO A 86 6.45 5.49 -3.99
N LEU A 87 5.86 4.83 -4.97
CA LEU A 87 6.26 3.50 -5.41
C LEU A 87 7.76 3.41 -5.75
N GLN A 88 8.28 4.45 -6.42
CA GLN A 88 9.70 4.53 -6.78
C GLN A 88 10.66 4.40 -5.59
N ASN A 89 10.26 4.85 -4.39
CA ASN A 89 11.12 4.80 -3.21
C ASN A 89 11.32 3.36 -2.73
N TYR A 90 10.27 2.52 -2.81
CA TYR A 90 10.38 1.10 -2.51
C TYR A 90 11.30 0.39 -3.49
N PHE A 91 11.13 0.62 -4.80
CA PHE A 91 11.97 0.03 -5.83
C PHE A 91 13.42 0.47 -5.73
N SER A 92 13.66 1.76 -5.50
CA SER A 92 15.03 2.28 -5.32
C SER A 92 15.71 1.69 -4.09
N ALA A 93 14.99 1.56 -2.97
CA ALA A 93 15.54 0.99 -1.74
C ALA A 93 15.83 -0.52 -1.87
N LEU A 94 14.96 -1.27 -2.57
CA LEU A 94 15.19 -2.67 -2.88
C LEU A 94 16.43 -2.84 -3.76
N LEU A 95 16.53 -2.07 -4.84
CA LEU A 95 17.68 -2.11 -5.77
C LEU A 95 18.99 -1.77 -5.06
N LYS A 96 19.03 -0.72 -4.24
CA LYS A 96 20.21 -0.36 -3.43
C LYS A 96 20.64 -1.47 -2.45
N ALA A 97 19.69 -2.30 -2.01
CA ALA A 97 19.96 -3.45 -1.15
C ALA A 97 20.42 -4.70 -1.93
N GLY A 98 20.50 -4.66 -3.26
CA GLY A 98 20.80 -5.82 -4.10
C GLY A 98 19.62 -6.79 -4.26
N LEU A 99 18.40 -6.27 -4.13
CA LEU A 99 17.16 -7.03 -4.33
C LEU A 99 16.50 -6.58 -5.62
N CYS A 100 16.37 -7.48 -6.59
CA CYS A 100 15.71 -7.21 -7.86
C CYS A 100 14.24 -7.66 -7.79
N VAL A 101 13.33 -6.77 -8.09
CA VAL A 101 11.89 -7.08 -8.18
C VAL A 101 11.65 -7.95 -9.42
N ASP A 102 11.05 -9.11 -9.22
CA ASP A 102 10.73 -10.07 -10.27
C ASP A 102 9.22 -10.32 -10.42
N SER A 103 8.40 -9.81 -9.50
CA SER A 103 6.94 -9.87 -9.61
C SER A 103 6.31 -8.73 -8.82
N LEU A 104 5.24 -8.18 -9.39
CA LEU A 104 4.33 -7.25 -8.74
C LEU A 104 2.91 -7.68 -9.03
N GLU A 105 2.08 -7.75 -8.00
CA GLU A 105 0.66 -8.03 -8.11
C GLU A 105 -0.14 -6.93 -7.42
N GLU A 106 -1.27 -6.58 -8.00
CA GLU A 106 -2.21 -5.61 -7.45
C GLU A 106 -3.51 -6.33 -7.10
N TRP A 107 -3.89 -6.28 -5.82
CA TRP A 107 -5.03 -7.02 -5.31
C TRP A 107 -6.20 -6.10 -5.04
N MET A 108 -7.33 -6.41 -5.65
CA MET A 108 -8.59 -5.69 -5.46
C MET A 108 -9.26 -6.11 -4.15
N SER A 109 -10.24 -5.32 -3.71
CA SER A 109 -11.10 -5.69 -2.59
C SER A 109 -12.14 -6.72 -3.04
N ASN A 110 -12.35 -7.73 -2.22
CA ASN A 110 -13.45 -8.69 -2.37
C ASN A 110 -14.71 -8.26 -1.59
N LYS A 111 -14.69 -7.09 -0.95
CA LYS A 111 -15.81 -6.56 -0.19
C LYS A 111 -16.90 -6.09 -1.15
N GLU A 112 -18.15 -6.43 -0.83
CA GLU A 112 -19.32 -5.94 -1.52
C GLU A 112 -20.09 -4.92 -0.67
N SER A 113 -20.71 -3.95 -1.35
CA SER A 113 -21.59 -2.97 -0.71
C SER A 113 -22.95 -3.61 -0.41
N ALA A 114 -23.58 -3.16 0.67
CA ALA A 114 -24.97 -3.48 0.93
C ALA A 114 -25.85 -3.04 -0.25
N PRO A 115 -26.97 -3.74 -0.52
CA PRO A 115 -27.90 -3.36 -1.58
C PRO A 115 -28.36 -1.90 -1.45
N GLY A 116 -28.29 -1.14 -2.55
CA GLY A 116 -28.64 0.27 -2.57
C GLY A 116 -28.45 0.90 -3.94
N LYS A 117 -28.91 2.14 -4.11
CA LYS A 117 -28.87 2.86 -5.41
C LYS A 117 -27.47 2.98 -6.01
N ARG A 118 -26.42 3.00 -5.19
CA ARG A 118 -25.01 3.16 -5.62
C ARG A 118 -24.21 1.86 -5.59
N SER A 119 -24.76 0.77 -5.03
CA SER A 119 -24.02 -0.48 -4.77
C SER A 119 -23.31 -1.06 -6.02
N ARG A 120 -23.97 -0.97 -7.19
CA ARG A 120 -23.37 -1.44 -8.45
C ARG A 120 -22.13 -0.63 -8.84
N ALA A 121 -22.18 0.69 -8.71
CA ALA A 121 -21.04 1.56 -9.04
C ALA A 121 -19.90 1.42 -8.01
N GLU A 122 -20.26 1.31 -6.72
CA GLU A 122 -19.29 1.07 -5.64
C GLU A 122 -18.57 -0.27 -5.81
N ASN A 123 -19.30 -1.33 -6.12
CA ASN A 123 -18.71 -2.66 -6.34
C ASN A 123 -17.82 -2.69 -7.58
N ARG A 124 -18.22 -1.99 -8.65
CA ARG A 124 -17.37 -1.80 -9.82
C ARG A 124 -16.07 -1.09 -9.47
N ALA A 125 -16.14 0.07 -8.79
CA ALA A 125 -14.98 0.85 -8.41
C ALA A 125 -14.00 0.05 -7.53
N ARG A 126 -14.50 -0.80 -6.62
CA ARG A 126 -13.66 -1.70 -5.82
C ARG A 126 -12.95 -2.77 -6.62
N LYS A 127 -13.50 -3.19 -7.74
CA LYS A 127 -12.88 -4.16 -8.65
C LYS A 127 -11.89 -3.50 -9.62
N GLU A 128 -11.94 -2.19 -9.78
CA GLU A 128 -11.09 -1.43 -10.69
C GLU A 128 -9.92 -0.73 -9.98
N VAL A 129 -10.03 -0.48 -8.66
CA VAL A 129 -9.02 0.25 -7.89
C VAL A 129 -8.37 -0.65 -6.84
N PRO A 130 -7.07 -0.96 -6.96
CA PRO A 130 -6.37 -1.85 -6.05
C PRO A 130 -6.42 -1.41 -4.58
N LEU A 131 -6.53 -2.39 -3.70
CA LEU A 131 -6.47 -2.22 -2.24
C LEU A 131 -5.07 -2.49 -1.72
N PHE A 132 -4.44 -3.56 -2.19
CA PHE A 132 -3.12 -3.98 -1.79
C PHE A 132 -2.19 -4.12 -2.98
N MET A 133 -0.91 -4.09 -2.69
CA MET A 133 0.17 -4.39 -3.63
C MET A 133 1.09 -5.42 -3.01
N ALA A 134 1.36 -6.50 -3.72
CA ALA A 134 2.34 -7.50 -3.36
C ALA A 134 3.56 -7.38 -4.28
N ILE A 135 4.74 -7.26 -3.68
CA ILE A 135 6.02 -7.20 -4.40
C ILE A 135 6.83 -8.42 -4.00
N ARG A 136 7.36 -9.11 -5.00
CA ARG A 136 8.38 -10.13 -4.81
C ARG A 136 9.72 -9.63 -5.36
N ALA A 137 10.76 -9.77 -4.56
CA ALA A 137 12.11 -9.46 -4.96
C ALA A 137 13.04 -10.64 -4.68
N MET A 138 14.05 -10.80 -5.52
CA MET A 138 15.09 -11.81 -5.37
C MET A 138 16.42 -11.15 -5.09
N ARG A 139 17.27 -11.82 -4.32
CA ARG A 139 18.66 -11.42 -4.17
C ARG A 139 19.37 -11.55 -5.52
N SER A 140 19.94 -10.45 -6.00
CA SER A 140 20.92 -10.49 -7.08
C SER A 140 22.09 -11.36 -6.63
N SER A 141 22.52 -12.27 -7.48
CA SER A 141 23.64 -13.20 -7.20
C SER A 141 24.87 -12.50 -6.69
#